data_ac91f5d0e2a6958154eaa3f277ad5f90
#
_entry.id   ac91f5d0e2a6958154eaa3f277ad5f90
#
_cell.length_a   1.000
_cell.length_b   1.000
_cell.length_c   1.000
_cell.angle_alpha   90.00
_cell.angle_beta   90.00
_cell.angle_gamma   90.00
#
_symmetry.space_group_name_H-M   'P 1'
#
loop_
_entity.id
_entity.type
_entity.pdbx_description
1 polymer ?
#
loop_
_entity_poly.entity_id
_entity_poly.type
_entity_poly.pdbx_seq_one_letter_code
_entity_poly.pdbx_strand_id
1 'polypeptide(L)'
;MEVLTHPMLDQLAKLGLTGMAQAFAELEASGEGATLTHADWLGLLVDREMTHRRDKRLAARLRYARLRHHAVVEDVDYRAPRGLDRSLFHKLAGGEWIDAHDNLILCGPTGIGKSWLACALGQKACRDNRSVLYQRVPKLFADLALARGDGRYARIMRSLNGAQLLILDDWGLDPLDAGARRDLYEILEERYDRRSTILTSQVPIDKWHELIGDPTYADAILDRLVHNAHRIDLAGDSLRRTRPRSTTKD
;
A
#
# COMPACT_ATOMS: atom_id res chain seq x y z
N MET A 1 -35.19 0.12 -30.36
CA MET A 1 -34.79 1.48 -30.79
C MET A 1 -33.27 1.56 -30.52
N GLU A 2 -32.46 1.44 -31.59
CA GLU A 2 -31.04 1.73 -31.49
C GLU A 2 -30.90 3.23 -31.16
N VAL A 3 -30.34 3.53 -30.03
CA VAL A 3 -29.95 4.90 -29.70
C VAL A 3 -28.82 5.25 -30.66
N LEU A 4 -29.09 6.15 -31.59
CA LEU A 4 -28.07 6.69 -32.51
C LEU A 4 -26.98 7.32 -31.65
N THR A 5 -25.87 6.59 -31.47
CA THR A 5 -24.71 7.08 -30.72
C THR A 5 -24.08 8.21 -31.52
N HIS A 6 -23.84 9.35 -30.88
CA HIS A 6 -23.19 10.50 -31.53
C HIS A 6 -21.83 10.06 -32.10
N PRO A 7 -21.49 10.30 -33.38
CA PRO A 7 -20.25 9.81 -33.99
C PRO A 7 -18.98 10.20 -33.21
N MET A 8 -19.00 11.34 -32.53
CA MET A 8 -17.90 11.82 -31.69
C MET A 8 -17.66 10.90 -30.49
N LEU A 9 -18.71 10.34 -29.87
CA LEU A 9 -18.58 9.40 -28.73
C LEU A 9 -17.82 8.14 -29.15
N ASP A 10 -18.12 7.61 -30.32
CA ASP A 10 -17.41 6.44 -30.87
C ASP A 10 -15.93 6.74 -31.14
N GLN A 11 -15.63 7.93 -31.66
CA GLN A 11 -14.27 8.35 -31.92
C GLN A 11 -13.47 8.53 -30.62
N LEU A 12 -14.04 9.20 -29.62
CA LEU A 12 -13.41 9.36 -28.30
C LEU A 12 -13.17 8.00 -27.63
N ALA A 13 -14.13 7.08 -27.72
CA ALA A 13 -13.99 5.73 -27.18
C ALA A 13 -12.87 4.93 -27.88
N LYS A 14 -12.79 5.01 -29.24
CA LYS A 14 -11.70 4.37 -30.03
C LYS A 14 -10.32 4.92 -29.67
N LEU A 15 -10.22 6.21 -29.36
CA LEU A 15 -8.98 6.86 -28.88
C LEU A 15 -8.69 6.56 -27.41
N GLY A 16 -9.58 5.86 -26.69
CA GLY A 16 -9.42 5.58 -25.26
C GLY A 16 -9.62 6.80 -24.35
N LEU A 17 -10.33 7.83 -24.86
CA LEU A 17 -10.65 9.08 -24.14
C LEU A 17 -12.01 8.94 -23.44
N THR A 18 -12.09 7.97 -22.51
CA THR A 18 -13.35 7.57 -21.84
C THR A 18 -13.93 8.68 -20.98
N GLY A 19 -13.08 9.42 -20.25
CA GLY A 19 -13.51 10.56 -19.43
C GLY A 19 -14.08 11.69 -20.27
N MET A 20 -13.46 12.00 -21.41
CA MET A 20 -13.98 12.97 -22.37
C MET A 20 -15.30 12.53 -22.96
N ALA A 21 -15.44 11.27 -23.35
CA ALA A 21 -16.70 10.74 -23.89
C ALA A 21 -17.86 10.84 -22.88
N GLN A 22 -17.60 10.54 -21.61
CA GLN A 22 -18.59 10.68 -20.54
C GLN A 22 -18.99 12.14 -20.33
N ALA A 23 -18.00 13.04 -20.23
CA ALA A 23 -18.27 14.47 -20.03
C ALA A 23 -19.02 15.08 -21.24
N PHE A 24 -18.67 14.67 -22.47
CA PHE A 24 -19.39 15.09 -23.67
C PHE A 24 -20.87 14.69 -23.59
N ALA A 25 -21.17 13.44 -23.27
CA ALA A 25 -22.53 12.96 -23.15
C ALA A 25 -23.33 13.68 -22.04
N GLU A 26 -22.69 13.95 -20.90
CA GLU A 26 -23.29 14.69 -19.78
C GLU A 26 -23.64 16.14 -20.17
N LEU A 27 -22.69 16.87 -20.84
CA LEU A 27 -22.89 18.25 -21.28
C LEU A 27 -23.99 18.37 -22.35
N GLU A 28 -24.05 17.42 -23.30
CA GLU A 28 -25.13 17.37 -24.30
C GLU A 28 -26.49 17.11 -23.64
N ALA A 29 -26.55 16.18 -22.68
CA ALA A 29 -27.81 15.84 -22.02
C ALA A 29 -28.33 16.97 -21.10
N SER A 30 -27.45 17.72 -20.45
CA SER A 30 -27.83 18.83 -19.57
C SER A 30 -28.14 20.14 -20.31
N GLY A 31 -27.67 20.30 -21.56
CA GLY A 31 -27.75 21.54 -22.30
C GLY A 31 -26.84 22.68 -21.79
N GLU A 32 -26.06 22.42 -20.72
CA GLU A 32 -25.14 23.41 -20.14
C GLU A 32 -24.02 23.81 -21.11
N GLY A 33 -23.67 22.91 -22.03
CA GLY A 33 -22.65 23.16 -23.05
C GLY A 33 -22.94 24.35 -23.96
N ALA A 34 -24.22 24.71 -24.15
CA ALA A 34 -24.62 25.84 -25.01
C ALA A 34 -24.24 27.22 -24.45
N THR A 35 -23.98 27.33 -23.14
CA THR A 35 -23.61 28.60 -22.48
C THR A 35 -22.11 28.79 -22.33
N LEU A 36 -21.32 27.77 -22.62
CA LEU A 36 -19.85 27.77 -22.47
C LEU A 36 -19.17 28.31 -23.72
N THR A 37 -18.03 28.97 -23.54
CA THR A 37 -17.13 29.22 -24.67
C THR A 37 -16.51 27.90 -25.16
N HIS A 38 -16.07 27.86 -26.40
CA HIS A 38 -15.41 26.66 -26.96
C HIS A 38 -14.18 26.22 -26.13
N ALA A 39 -13.43 27.20 -25.58
CA ALA A 39 -12.25 26.96 -24.76
C ALA A 39 -12.62 26.33 -23.42
N ASP A 40 -13.67 26.84 -22.75
CA ASP A 40 -14.15 26.33 -21.47
C ASP A 40 -14.72 24.93 -21.65
N TRP A 41 -15.49 24.71 -22.72
CA TRP A 41 -16.05 23.42 -23.07
C TRP A 41 -14.97 22.36 -23.28
N LEU A 42 -13.94 22.66 -24.08
CA LEU A 42 -12.81 21.78 -24.28
C LEU A 42 -12.02 21.55 -22.99
N GLY A 43 -11.83 22.61 -22.20
CA GLY A 43 -11.16 22.55 -20.90
C GLY A 43 -11.84 21.57 -19.95
N LEU A 44 -13.16 21.59 -19.86
CA LEU A 44 -13.93 20.65 -19.04
C LEU A 44 -13.76 19.19 -19.50
N LEU A 45 -13.78 18.94 -20.81
CA LEU A 45 -13.56 17.60 -21.35
C LEU A 45 -12.16 17.06 -20.99
N VAL A 46 -11.13 17.89 -21.19
CA VAL A 46 -9.73 17.54 -20.89
C VAL A 46 -9.54 17.27 -19.40
N ASP A 47 -10.09 18.11 -18.53
CA ASP A 47 -10.00 17.95 -17.07
C ASP A 47 -10.68 16.64 -16.62
N ARG A 48 -11.84 16.32 -17.17
CA ARG A 48 -12.55 15.07 -16.89
C ARG A 48 -11.73 13.85 -17.33
N GLU A 49 -11.07 13.90 -18.48
CA GLU A 49 -10.18 12.83 -18.94
C GLU A 49 -8.97 12.65 -18.02
N MET A 50 -8.36 13.74 -17.60
CA MET A 50 -7.24 13.71 -16.66
C MET A 50 -7.66 13.07 -15.33
N THR A 51 -8.80 13.47 -14.79
CA THR A 51 -9.37 12.90 -13.57
C THR A 51 -9.67 11.41 -13.74
N HIS A 52 -10.36 11.02 -14.82
CA HIS A 52 -10.67 9.62 -15.12
C HIS A 52 -9.40 8.75 -15.19
N ARG A 53 -8.36 9.23 -15.87
CA ARG A 53 -7.06 8.52 -15.95
C ARG A 53 -6.37 8.40 -14.61
N ARG A 54 -6.42 9.46 -13.81
CA ARG A 54 -5.86 9.46 -12.45
C ARG A 54 -6.55 8.42 -11.57
N ASP A 55 -7.89 8.38 -11.59
CA ASP A 55 -8.68 7.43 -10.80
C ASP A 55 -8.46 5.98 -11.26
N LYS A 56 -8.41 5.76 -12.56
CA LYS A 56 -8.09 4.44 -13.13
C LYS A 56 -6.70 3.93 -12.72
N ARG A 57 -5.70 4.80 -12.72
CA ARG A 57 -4.33 4.47 -12.26
C ARG A 57 -4.31 4.20 -10.76
N LEU A 58 -5.02 4.98 -9.96
CA LEU A 58 -5.14 4.77 -8.52
C LEU A 58 -5.81 3.43 -8.23
N ALA A 59 -6.93 3.14 -8.86
CA ALA A 59 -7.64 1.87 -8.71
C ALA A 59 -6.75 0.66 -9.07
N ALA A 60 -5.94 0.77 -10.13
CA ALA A 60 -5.00 -0.26 -10.53
C ALA A 60 -3.89 -0.46 -9.46
N ARG A 61 -3.32 0.63 -8.90
CA ARG A 61 -2.32 0.54 -7.82
C ARG A 61 -2.90 -0.08 -6.56
N LEU A 62 -4.09 0.33 -6.13
CA LEU A 62 -4.75 -0.23 -4.95
C LEU A 62 -5.05 -1.73 -5.12
N ARG A 63 -5.48 -2.15 -6.30
CA ARG A 63 -5.68 -3.58 -6.62
C ARG A 63 -4.36 -4.35 -6.56
N TYR A 64 -3.29 -3.80 -7.10
CA TYR A 64 -1.96 -4.41 -7.06
C TYR A 64 -1.41 -4.48 -5.63
N ALA A 65 -1.63 -3.46 -4.82
CA ALA A 65 -1.14 -3.37 -3.45
C ALA A 65 -1.68 -4.46 -2.53
N ARG A 66 -2.90 -4.97 -2.76
CA ARG A 66 -3.55 -6.03 -1.97
C ARG A 66 -3.59 -5.72 -0.47
N LEU A 67 -3.80 -4.45 -0.12
CA LEU A 67 -3.86 -4.02 1.27
C LEU A 67 -4.93 -4.81 2.03
N ARG A 68 -4.58 -5.28 3.23
CA ARG A 68 -5.48 -6.07 4.09
C ARG A 68 -6.65 -5.25 4.63
N HIS A 69 -6.42 -3.98 4.89
CA HIS A 69 -7.41 -3.07 5.48
C HIS A 69 -7.71 -1.93 4.53
N HIS A 70 -8.99 -1.57 4.43
CA HIS A 70 -9.44 -0.30 3.84
C HIS A 70 -9.19 0.81 4.86
N ALA A 71 -7.93 1.23 4.97
CA ALA A 71 -7.47 2.20 5.95
C ALA A 71 -6.99 3.46 5.22
N VAL A 72 -7.33 4.63 5.74
CA VAL A 72 -6.86 5.91 5.23
C VAL A 72 -6.21 6.71 6.37
N VAL A 73 -5.23 7.55 6.06
CA VAL A 73 -4.49 8.31 7.06
C VAL A 73 -5.38 9.32 7.79
N GLU A 74 -6.46 9.74 7.17
CA GLU A 74 -7.47 10.67 7.70
C GLU A 74 -8.28 10.05 8.84
N ASP A 75 -8.45 8.71 8.86
CA ASP A 75 -9.22 7.97 9.86
C ASP A 75 -8.38 7.54 11.08
N VAL A 76 -7.14 8.03 11.19
CA VAL A 76 -6.28 7.66 12.33
C VAL A 76 -6.79 8.29 13.61
N ASP A 77 -7.22 7.43 14.55
CA ASP A 77 -7.57 7.87 15.89
C ASP A 77 -6.31 8.11 16.75
N TYR A 78 -6.00 9.39 16.94
CA TYR A 78 -4.89 9.84 17.80
C TYR A 78 -5.27 9.93 19.28
N ARG A 79 -6.55 9.78 19.65
CA ARG A 79 -7.02 9.78 21.06
C ARG A 79 -6.83 8.41 21.70
N ALA A 80 -6.70 7.35 20.88
CA ALA A 80 -6.44 6.01 21.39
C ALA A 80 -5.11 5.99 22.17
N PRO A 81 -5.10 5.52 23.44
CA PRO A 81 -3.92 5.51 24.29
C PRO A 81 -2.94 4.41 23.88
N ARG A 82 -2.28 4.60 22.75
CA ARG A 82 -1.34 3.64 22.15
C ARG A 82 0.05 4.18 21.89
N GLY A 83 0.35 5.40 22.38
CA GLY A 83 1.67 6.02 22.22
C GLY A 83 2.01 6.47 20.79
N LEU A 84 1.01 6.58 19.90
CA LEU A 84 1.24 7.05 18.55
C LEU A 84 1.54 8.55 18.51
N ASP A 85 2.78 8.90 18.15
CA ASP A 85 3.16 10.29 17.91
C ASP A 85 2.50 10.81 16.64
N ARG A 86 1.62 11.80 16.81
CA ARG A 86 0.89 12.45 15.72
C ARG A 86 1.82 13.16 14.75
N SER A 87 2.83 13.87 15.25
CA SER A 87 3.76 14.64 14.42
C SER A 87 4.58 13.71 13.51
N LEU A 88 5.14 12.65 14.10
CA LEU A 88 5.88 11.63 13.36
C LEU A 88 4.99 10.95 12.32
N PHE A 89 3.76 10.56 12.68
CA PHE A 89 2.86 9.89 11.74
C PHE A 89 2.45 10.81 10.57
N HIS A 90 2.20 12.09 10.82
CA HIS A 90 1.95 13.08 9.76
C HIS A 90 3.16 13.25 8.83
N LYS A 91 4.38 13.32 9.38
CA LYS A 91 5.61 13.36 8.57
C LYS A 91 5.71 12.11 7.67
N LEU A 92 5.46 10.92 8.22
CA LEU A 92 5.47 9.68 7.46
C LEU A 92 4.38 9.64 6.38
N ALA A 93 3.20 10.21 6.65
CA ALA A 93 2.12 10.33 5.66
C ALA A 93 2.48 11.26 4.47
N GLY A 94 3.45 12.16 4.62
CA GLY A 94 4.03 12.96 3.53
C GLY A 94 4.77 12.11 2.50
N GLY A 95 5.36 11.00 2.91
CA GLY A 95 5.98 10.01 2.02
C GLY A 95 7.41 10.34 1.58
N GLU A 96 8.04 11.41 2.09
CA GLU A 96 9.43 11.78 1.78
C GLU A 96 10.42 10.67 2.13
N TRP A 97 10.16 9.93 3.21
CA TRP A 97 10.96 8.78 3.63
C TRP A 97 10.97 7.64 2.60
N ILE A 98 9.88 7.50 1.81
CA ILE A 98 9.83 6.51 0.73
C ILE A 98 10.75 6.92 -0.42
N ASP A 99 10.82 8.21 -0.71
CA ASP A 99 11.69 8.74 -1.75
C ASP A 99 13.18 8.73 -1.29
N ALA A 100 13.41 8.84 0.02
CA ALA A 100 14.72 8.68 0.65
C ALA A 100 15.15 7.21 0.81
N HIS A 101 14.27 6.25 0.49
CA HIS A 101 14.49 4.80 0.63
C HIS A 101 14.66 4.33 2.08
N ASP A 102 14.17 5.12 3.04
CA ASP A 102 14.13 4.73 4.45
C ASP A 102 13.11 3.63 4.70
N ASN A 103 13.27 2.90 5.79
CA ASN A 103 12.34 1.89 6.26
C ASN A 103 11.43 2.44 7.38
N LEU A 104 10.36 1.71 7.69
CA LEU A 104 9.49 1.98 8.84
C LEU A 104 9.21 0.69 9.60
N ILE A 105 9.45 0.71 10.89
CA ILE A 105 9.17 -0.40 11.80
C ILE A 105 8.04 0.00 12.75
N LEU A 106 6.98 -0.82 12.78
CA LEU A 106 5.84 -0.68 13.70
C LEU A 106 5.85 -1.84 14.68
N CYS A 107 6.24 -1.61 15.92
CA CYS A 107 6.22 -2.60 16.98
C CYS A 107 5.07 -2.39 17.97
N GLY A 108 4.65 -3.46 18.66
CA GLY A 108 3.65 -3.37 19.72
C GLY A 108 2.73 -4.59 19.82
N PRO A 109 1.88 -4.67 20.85
CA PRO A 109 1.05 -5.85 21.11
C PRO A 109 -0.02 -6.10 20.03
N THR A 110 -0.59 -7.29 20.05
CA THR A 110 -1.67 -7.67 19.14
C THR A 110 -2.89 -6.76 19.32
N GLY A 111 -3.48 -6.36 18.17
CA GLY A 111 -4.73 -5.57 18.19
C GLY A 111 -4.54 -4.06 18.39
N ILE A 112 -3.31 -3.55 18.58
CA ILE A 112 -3.01 -2.13 18.78
C ILE A 112 -3.13 -1.29 17.49
N GLY A 113 -3.30 -1.94 16.33
CA GLY A 113 -3.52 -1.25 15.05
C GLY A 113 -2.33 -1.14 14.12
N LYS A 114 -1.21 -1.86 14.35
CA LYS A 114 -0.02 -1.84 13.47
C LYS A 114 -0.32 -2.06 11.99
N SER A 115 -0.95 -3.19 11.67
CA SER A 115 -1.31 -3.55 10.29
C SER A 115 -2.27 -2.54 9.66
N TRP A 116 -3.15 -1.95 10.45
CA TRP A 116 -4.07 -0.92 9.99
C TRP A 116 -3.32 0.36 9.63
N LEU A 117 -2.39 0.82 10.49
CA LEU A 117 -1.54 2.00 10.24
C LEU A 117 -0.63 1.78 9.02
N ALA A 118 -0.02 0.60 8.90
CA ALA A 118 0.78 0.24 7.72
C ALA A 118 -0.06 0.30 6.43
N CYS A 119 -1.30 -0.21 6.46
CA CYS A 119 -2.21 -0.14 5.33
C CYS A 119 -2.64 1.31 5.03
N ALA A 120 -2.85 2.17 6.04
CA ALA A 120 -3.18 3.58 5.84
C ALA A 120 -2.06 4.34 5.13
N LEU A 121 -0.80 4.13 5.54
CA LEU A 121 0.38 4.69 4.86
C LEU A 121 0.54 4.11 3.44
N GLY A 122 0.29 2.81 3.26
CA GLY A 122 0.32 2.18 1.95
C GLY A 122 -0.74 2.72 0.99
N GLN A 123 -1.95 2.95 1.48
CA GLN A 123 -3.03 3.57 0.71
C GLN A 123 -2.69 5.01 0.32
N LYS A 124 -2.11 5.78 1.24
CA LYS A 124 -1.63 7.15 0.96
C LYS A 124 -0.53 7.14 -0.09
N ALA A 125 0.43 6.22 0.00
CA ALA A 125 1.48 6.05 -1.01
C ALA A 125 0.89 5.74 -2.41
N CYS A 126 -0.17 4.90 -2.50
CA CYS A 126 -0.88 4.66 -3.76
C CYS A 126 -1.53 5.93 -4.32
N ARG A 127 -2.11 6.78 -3.46
CA ARG A 127 -2.67 8.09 -3.86
C ARG A 127 -1.59 9.03 -4.40
N ASP A 128 -0.38 8.95 -3.84
CA ASP A 128 0.79 9.74 -4.25
C ASP A 128 1.57 9.09 -5.41
N ASN A 129 0.92 8.23 -6.19
CA ASN A 129 1.45 7.56 -7.38
C ASN A 129 2.58 6.56 -7.14
N ARG A 130 2.83 6.12 -5.89
CA ARG A 130 3.83 5.08 -5.59
C ARG A 130 3.22 3.68 -5.69
N SER A 131 4.00 2.72 -6.16
CA SER A 131 3.61 1.31 -6.18
C SER A 131 3.82 0.69 -4.80
N VAL A 132 2.79 0.00 -4.31
CA VAL A 132 2.78 -0.64 -2.98
C VAL A 132 2.47 -2.11 -3.14
N LEU A 133 3.10 -2.96 -2.33
CA LEU A 133 2.76 -4.37 -2.22
C LEU A 133 2.70 -4.77 -0.74
N TYR A 134 1.58 -5.36 -0.33
CA TYR A 134 1.38 -5.88 1.02
C TYR A 134 1.53 -7.40 1.02
N GLN A 135 2.30 -7.92 1.99
CA GLN A 135 2.49 -9.35 2.23
C GLN A 135 2.45 -9.66 3.73
N ARG A 136 1.79 -10.74 4.10
CA ARG A 136 1.95 -11.33 5.45
C ARG A 136 3.15 -12.25 5.43
N VAL A 137 4.07 -12.02 6.36
CA VAL A 137 5.37 -12.74 6.40
C VAL A 137 5.21 -14.25 6.43
N PRO A 138 4.36 -14.87 7.29
CA PRO A 138 4.20 -16.33 7.30
C PRO A 138 3.70 -16.88 5.97
N LYS A 139 2.73 -16.18 5.34
CA LYS A 139 2.19 -16.56 4.04
C LYS A 139 3.22 -16.38 2.91
N LEU A 140 3.99 -15.30 2.95
CA LEU A 140 5.01 -15.01 1.95
C LEU A 140 6.02 -16.15 1.83
N PHE A 141 6.58 -16.61 2.95
CA PHE A 141 7.58 -17.69 2.92
C PHE A 141 6.98 -19.03 2.49
N ALA A 142 5.74 -19.34 2.89
CA ALA A 142 5.04 -20.50 2.39
C ALA A 142 4.83 -20.46 0.87
N ASP A 143 4.41 -19.30 0.34
CA ASP A 143 4.21 -19.09 -1.10
C ASP A 143 5.54 -19.16 -1.87
N LEU A 144 6.66 -18.64 -1.33
CA LEU A 144 8.01 -18.71 -1.93
C LEU A 144 8.53 -20.16 -1.96
N ALA A 145 8.34 -20.91 -0.88
CA ALA A 145 8.73 -22.32 -0.83
C ALA A 145 8.02 -23.15 -1.92
N LEU A 146 6.70 -22.97 -2.05
CA LEU A 146 5.91 -23.61 -3.12
C LEU A 146 6.36 -23.15 -4.52
N ALA A 147 6.64 -21.86 -4.67
CA ALA A 147 6.99 -21.26 -5.95
C ALA A 147 8.33 -21.73 -6.53
N ARG A 148 9.23 -22.27 -5.69
CA ARG A 148 10.47 -22.92 -6.14
C ARG A 148 10.19 -24.18 -6.95
N GLY A 149 9.15 -24.95 -6.55
CA GLY A 149 8.78 -26.19 -7.24
C GLY A 149 8.02 -25.97 -8.56
N ASP A 150 7.30 -24.86 -8.70
CA ASP A 150 6.43 -24.58 -9.89
C ASP A 150 6.94 -23.47 -10.81
N GLY A 151 8.17 -22.97 -10.57
CA GLY A 151 8.82 -21.96 -11.42
C GLY A 151 8.33 -20.51 -11.24
N ARG A 152 7.42 -20.24 -10.30
CA ARG A 152 6.91 -18.88 -10.04
C ARG A 152 7.82 -18.00 -9.19
N TYR A 153 8.87 -18.58 -8.59
CA TYR A 153 9.76 -17.90 -7.63
C TYR A 153 10.30 -16.56 -8.17
N ALA A 154 10.93 -16.58 -9.34
CA ALA A 154 11.52 -15.37 -9.95
C ALA A 154 10.47 -14.28 -10.23
N ARG A 155 9.23 -14.64 -10.53
CA ARG A 155 8.13 -13.68 -10.73
C ARG A 155 7.71 -13.03 -9.42
N ILE A 156 7.61 -13.81 -8.33
CA ILE A 156 7.26 -13.28 -7.00
C ILE A 156 8.38 -12.35 -6.52
N MET A 157 9.64 -12.76 -6.59
CA MET A 157 10.80 -11.94 -6.22
C MET A 157 10.83 -10.62 -6.99
N ARG A 158 10.62 -10.64 -8.31
CA ARG A 158 10.51 -9.39 -9.10
C ARG A 158 9.39 -8.46 -8.60
N SER A 159 8.24 -9.00 -8.20
CA SER A 159 7.15 -8.20 -7.68
C SER A 159 7.49 -7.58 -6.33
N LEU A 160 8.13 -8.32 -5.43
CA LEU A 160 8.59 -7.86 -4.12
C LEU A 160 9.65 -6.75 -4.26
N ASN A 161 10.62 -6.97 -5.13
CA ASN A 161 11.75 -6.05 -5.33
C ASN A 161 11.36 -4.82 -6.16
N GLY A 162 10.35 -4.94 -7.04
CA GLY A 162 9.88 -3.85 -7.90
C GLY A 162 8.96 -2.84 -7.22
N ALA A 163 8.27 -3.19 -6.13
CA ALA A 163 7.40 -2.28 -5.42
C ALA A 163 8.19 -1.17 -4.72
N GLN A 164 7.81 0.11 -4.90
CA GLN A 164 8.45 1.23 -4.21
C GLN A 164 8.29 1.13 -2.70
N LEU A 165 7.14 0.66 -2.23
CA LEU A 165 6.87 0.37 -0.82
C LEU A 165 6.43 -1.08 -0.65
N LEU A 166 7.18 -1.86 0.09
CA LEU A 166 6.81 -3.21 0.51
C LEU A 166 6.33 -3.19 1.96
N ILE A 167 5.16 -3.77 2.23
CA ILE A 167 4.65 -3.95 3.60
C ILE A 167 4.76 -5.42 3.97
N LEU A 168 5.61 -5.70 4.95
CA LEU A 168 5.81 -7.02 5.56
C LEU A 168 5.09 -7.05 6.91
N ASP A 169 3.90 -7.64 6.93
CA ASP A 169 3.04 -7.66 8.11
C ASP A 169 3.19 -8.98 8.89
N ASP A 170 3.02 -8.89 10.22
CA ASP A 170 3.10 -10.03 11.12
C ASP A 170 4.51 -10.69 11.18
N TRP A 171 5.59 -9.89 11.22
CA TRP A 171 6.95 -10.35 11.40
C TRP A 171 7.15 -10.97 12.79
N GLY A 172 7.88 -12.08 12.85
CA GLY A 172 8.31 -12.70 14.10
C GLY A 172 7.23 -13.53 14.80
N LEU A 173 6.18 -13.96 14.09
CA LEU A 173 5.22 -14.91 14.64
C LEU A 173 5.80 -16.32 14.79
N ASP A 174 6.65 -16.71 13.83
CA ASP A 174 7.32 -18.00 13.81
C ASP A 174 8.83 -17.79 13.56
N PRO A 175 9.71 -18.66 14.13
CA PRO A 175 11.12 -18.68 13.80
C PRO A 175 11.33 -18.94 12.30
N LEU A 176 12.36 -18.32 11.72
CA LEU A 176 12.68 -18.53 10.31
C LEU A 176 13.45 -19.83 10.11
N ASP A 177 13.02 -20.64 9.14
CA ASP A 177 13.84 -21.73 8.62
C ASP A 177 14.96 -21.20 7.71
N ALA A 178 15.88 -22.08 7.29
CA ALA A 178 17.00 -21.70 6.44
C ALA A 178 16.57 -21.14 5.07
N GLY A 179 15.46 -21.60 4.52
CA GLY A 179 14.90 -21.11 3.26
C GLY A 179 14.36 -19.69 3.40
N ALA A 180 13.54 -19.47 4.43
CA ALA A 180 12.95 -18.18 4.73
C ALA A 180 13.99 -17.11 5.07
N ARG A 181 15.07 -17.47 5.81
CA ARG A 181 16.20 -16.57 6.07
C ARG A 181 16.87 -16.09 4.79
N ARG A 182 17.15 -17.04 3.88
CA ARG A 182 17.77 -16.72 2.58
C ARG A 182 16.88 -15.84 1.74
N ASP A 183 15.58 -16.15 1.67
CA ASP A 183 14.61 -15.36 0.91
C ASP A 183 14.47 -13.95 1.46
N LEU A 184 14.39 -13.81 2.79
CA LEU A 184 14.32 -12.51 3.42
C LEU A 184 15.57 -11.67 3.14
N TYR A 185 16.76 -12.28 3.31
CA TYR A 185 18.01 -11.61 3.02
C TYR A 185 18.05 -11.13 1.56
N GLU A 186 17.71 -11.98 0.59
CA GLU A 186 17.69 -11.63 -0.83
C GLU A 186 16.70 -10.48 -1.12
N ILE A 187 15.50 -10.51 -0.53
CA ILE A 187 14.52 -9.42 -0.66
C ILE A 187 15.08 -8.10 -0.13
N LEU A 188 15.69 -8.12 1.05
CA LEU A 188 16.20 -6.91 1.68
C LEU A 188 17.44 -6.37 1.01
N GLU A 189 18.34 -7.23 0.56
CA GLU A 189 19.55 -6.88 -0.20
C GLU A 189 19.21 -6.14 -1.49
N GLU A 190 18.27 -6.65 -2.26
CA GLU A 190 17.83 -6.02 -3.51
C GLU A 190 17.09 -4.69 -3.30
N ARG A 191 16.52 -4.49 -2.10
CA ARG A 191 15.76 -3.28 -1.75
C ARG A 191 16.59 -2.22 -1.04
N TYR A 192 17.70 -2.60 -0.44
CA TYR A 192 18.56 -1.70 0.35
C TYR A 192 18.99 -0.48 -0.48
N ASP A 193 18.84 0.72 0.07
CA ASP A 193 19.08 2.04 -0.57
C ASP A 193 18.36 2.27 -1.90
N ARG A 194 17.37 1.45 -2.26
CA ARG A 194 16.64 1.57 -3.53
C ARG A 194 15.13 1.63 -3.34
N ARG A 195 14.61 1.06 -2.26
CA ARG A 195 13.17 0.92 -2.01
C ARG A 195 12.90 0.85 -0.52
N SER A 196 11.73 1.33 -0.11
CA SER A 196 11.32 1.34 1.30
C SER A 196 10.52 0.10 1.69
N THR A 197 10.67 -0.27 2.96
CA THR A 197 9.92 -1.40 3.54
C THR A 197 9.25 -0.95 4.85
N ILE A 198 7.95 -1.23 4.99
CA ILE A 198 7.27 -1.19 6.30
C ILE A 198 7.27 -2.61 6.86
N LEU A 199 7.68 -2.74 8.10
CA LEU A 199 7.63 -4.01 8.81
C LEU A 199 6.80 -3.85 10.08
N THR A 200 5.84 -4.75 10.31
CA THR A 200 5.06 -4.77 11.55
C THR A 200 5.40 -5.99 12.38
N SER A 201 5.62 -5.81 13.68
CA SER A 201 5.96 -6.90 14.59
C SER A 201 5.25 -6.78 15.94
N GLN A 202 4.99 -7.93 16.55
CA GLN A 202 4.60 -8.02 17.96
C GLN A 202 5.80 -8.18 18.88
N VAL A 203 6.92 -8.58 18.30
CA VAL A 203 8.17 -8.85 19.00
C VAL A 203 9.04 -7.60 18.94
N PRO A 204 9.60 -7.14 20.06
CA PRO A 204 10.54 -6.05 20.10
C PRO A 204 11.80 -6.35 19.27
N ILE A 205 12.44 -5.29 18.73
CA ILE A 205 13.56 -5.42 17.80
C ILE A 205 14.77 -6.14 18.42
N ASP A 206 14.99 -5.97 19.71
CA ASP A 206 16.07 -6.63 20.46
C ASP A 206 15.99 -8.17 20.46
N LYS A 207 14.80 -8.72 20.19
CA LYS A 207 14.55 -10.16 20.06
C LYS A 207 14.66 -10.70 18.64
N TRP A 208 14.83 -9.85 17.64
CA TRP A 208 14.79 -10.29 16.24
C TRP A 208 16.01 -11.12 15.85
N HIS A 209 17.16 -10.87 16.47
CA HIS A 209 18.36 -11.69 16.26
C HIS A 209 18.11 -13.16 16.61
N GLU A 210 17.44 -13.43 17.75
CA GLU A 210 17.06 -14.78 18.16
C GLU A 210 16.03 -15.41 17.21
N LEU A 211 15.07 -14.62 16.72
CA LEU A 211 14.05 -15.09 15.78
C LEU A 211 14.60 -15.49 14.41
N ILE A 212 15.61 -14.79 13.96
CA ILE A 212 16.30 -15.11 12.70
C ILE A 212 17.10 -16.41 12.89
N GLY A 213 17.68 -16.65 14.06
CA GLY A 213 18.25 -17.94 14.48
C GLY A 213 19.56 -18.35 13.79
N ASP A 214 20.18 -17.41 13.05
CA ASP A 214 21.51 -17.57 12.47
C ASP A 214 22.26 -16.23 12.58
N PRO A 215 23.39 -16.14 13.29
CA PRO A 215 24.05 -14.88 13.58
C PRO A 215 24.45 -14.10 12.30
N THR A 216 24.96 -14.77 11.28
CA THR A 216 25.42 -14.11 10.06
C THR A 216 24.27 -13.50 9.29
N TYR A 217 23.16 -14.24 9.14
CA TYR A 217 21.94 -13.70 8.52
C TYR A 217 21.28 -12.63 9.39
N ALA A 218 21.31 -12.79 10.72
CA ALA A 218 20.72 -11.82 11.63
C ALA A 218 21.39 -10.46 11.53
N ASP A 219 22.73 -10.43 11.62
CA ASP A 219 23.49 -9.19 11.47
C ASP A 219 23.20 -8.52 10.12
N ALA A 220 23.26 -9.29 9.03
CA ALA A 220 23.04 -8.77 7.68
C ALA A 220 21.58 -8.26 7.45
N ILE A 221 20.59 -8.99 7.94
CA ILE A 221 19.17 -8.61 7.83
C ILE A 221 18.87 -7.38 8.68
N LEU A 222 19.34 -7.35 9.93
CA LEU A 222 19.08 -6.25 10.85
C LEU A 222 19.77 -4.96 10.41
N ASP A 223 20.99 -5.05 9.88
CA ASP A 223 21.69 -3.90 9.31
C ASP A 223 20.82 -3.21 8.24
N ARG A 224 20.27 -3.97 7.29
CA ARG A 224 19.46 -3.45 6.19
C ARG A 224 18.06 -2.97 6.59
N LEU A 225 17.49 -3.56 7.63
CA LEU A 225 16.14 -3.20 8.08
C LEU A 225 16.13 -2.03 9.04
N VAL A 226 17.12 -1.96 9.94
CA VAL A 226 17.05 -1.16 11.16
C VAL A 226 17.87 0.11 11.08
N HIS A 227 18.95 0.12 10.29
CA HIS A 227 19.89 1.23 10.23
C HIS A 227 19.24 2.54 9.78
N ASN A 228 18.45 2.52 8.70
CA ASN A 228 17.72 3.70 8.18
C ASN A 228 16.22 3.61 8.47
N ALA A 229 15.80 3.07 9.61
CA ALA A 229 14.39 2.88 9.90
C ALA A 229 13.83 3.94 10.84
N HIS A 230 12.73 4.54 10.46
CA HIS A 230 11.82 5.19 11.40
C HIS A 230 11.18 4.12 12.29
N ARG A 231 10.95 4.43 13.56
CA ARG A 231 10.37 3.48 14.52
C ARG A 231 9.15 4.08 15.19
N ILE A 232 8.11 3.26 15.29
CA ILE A 232 6.91 3.55 16.06
C ILE A 232 6.66 2.36 16.99
N ASP A 233 6.86 2.59 18.27
CA ASP A 233 6.58 1.61 19.33
C ASP A 233 5.21 1.93 19.92
N LEU A 234 4.25 1.05 19.67
CA LEU A 234 2.88 1.17 20.14
C LEU A 234 2.71 0.36 21.43
N ALA A 235 2.06 0.94 22.42
CA ALA A 235 1.77 0.30 23.70
C ALA A 235 0.29 0.47 24.06
N GLY A 236 -0.22 -0.35 24.97
CA GLY A 236 -1.61 -0.29 25.44
C GLY A 236 -2.48 -1.46 25.03
N ASP A 237 -3.77 -1.34 25.27
CA ASP A 237 -4.75 -2.40 25.08
C ASP A 237 -5.18 -2.57 23.62
N SER A 238 -5.72 -3.77 23.31
CA SER A 238 -6.24 -4.08 21.99
C SER A 238 -7.45 -3.20 21.63
N LEU A 239 -7.34 -2.43 20.55
CA LEU A 239 -8.43 -1.61 20.00
C LEU A 239 -9.61 -2.43 19.45
N ARG A 240 -9.43 -3.75 19.29
CA ARG A 240 -10.50 -4.65 18.83
C ARG A 240 -11.56 -4.89 19.91
N ARG A 241 -11.21 -4.72 21.20
CA ARG A 241 -12.13 -4.92 22.34
C ARG A 241 -13.11 -3.76 22.50
N THR A 242 -12.81 -2.59 21.99
CA THR A 242 -13.62 -1.37 22.11
C THR A 242 -14.63 -1.16 20.98
N ARG A 243 -14.63 -1.96 19.93
CA ARG A 243 -15.68 -1.91 18.90
C ARG A 243 -16.89 -2.71 19.40
N PRO A 244 -18.08 -2.08 19.62
CA PRO A 244 -19.29 -2.82 19.86
C PRO A 244 -19.55 -3.77 18.68
N ARG A 245 -19.80 -5.06 18.95
CA ARG A 245 -20.30 -5.98 17.93
C ARG A 245 -21.58 -5.36 17.38
N SER A 246 -21.59 -5.00 16.09
CA SER A 246 -22.85 -4.72 15.40
C SER A 246 -23.67 -6.02 15.47
N THR A 247 -24.65 -6.07 16.36
CA THR A 247 -25.70 -7.06 16.31
C THR A 247 -26.54 -6.74 15.09
N THR A 248 -26.24 -7.39 13.97
CA THR A 248 -27.19 -7.56 12.89
C THR A 248 -28.32 -8.42 13.49
N LYS A 249 -29.42 -7.79 13.83
CA LYS A 249 -30.69 -8.52 14.03
C LYS A 249 -31.24 -8.83 12.65
N ASP A 250 -31.58 -10.08 12.49
CA ASP A 250 -32.34 -10.67 11.38
C ASP A 250 -33.59 -9.87 11.00
#